data_11f8740fb5a9b1cdd20ef673cdb23887
#
_entry.id   11f8740fb5a9b1cdd20ef673cdb23887
#
_cell.length_a   1.000
_cell.length_b   1.000
_cell.length_c   1.000
_cell.angle_alpha   90.00
_cell.angle_beta   90.00
_cell.angle_gamma   90.00
#
_symmetry.space_group_name_H-M   'P 1'
#
loop_
_entity.id
_entity.type
_entity.pdbx_description
1 polymer ?
#
loop_
_entity_poly.entity_id
_entity_poly.type
_entity_poly.pdbx_seq_one_letter_code
_entity_poly.pdbx_strand_id
1 'polypeptide(L)'
;MSLRTCDLAVIGGGPAGINAATIAARGGLSVVVLDEHPRPGGRLLGQLHELPGHGEDGWWRGAEIARAMLAEARSAGVEIISGASVWGLRPEWEVLVEGAPFETVKANRVLIATGAVEKSVPVPGWTIPGCITAGAAQVFVNVHRVRPGRKAIMVGVNVLTMTIARELALAGVEVVGIAMPPLGPFSAEAANPTRVIAGLTQMAGLAPSPLLRLAGAIFSERTAGLGAQLFPKGGVKLWSIPLLLRQAVVEVLGDEQVTGVVIEEITADGQPTGHRRQVELDLVCISDGLYPLSELAVAAGCRMADVPELGGRVPLYGPNMETTAKGVFVAGNITGIEGAQVAAAQGKVAGYGILAGAGRLAPNDPAQTAAREELARVRAGSPIRFHPRLSDGLQKLGQAWQPLAGEST
;
A
#
# COMPACT_ATOMS: atom_id res chain seq x y z
N MET A 1 -14.79 -9.63 31.24
CA MET A 1 -14.57 -9.00 29.91
C MET A 1 -14.89 -7.51 30.02
N SER A 2 -13.91 -6.64 29.88
CA SER A 2 -14.15 -5.20 29.92
C SER A 2 -14.64 -4.74 28.54
N LEU A 3 -15.78 -4.02 28.57
CA LEU A 3 -16.49 -3.54 27.37
C LEU A 3 -16.28 -2.02 27.22
N ARG A 4 -15.86 -1.56 26.05
CA ARG A 4 -15.86 -0.16 25.65
C ARG A 4 -17.01 0.09 24.68
N THR A 5 -17.72 1.20 24.80
CA THR A 5 -18.79 1.60 23.87
C THR A 5 -18.43 2.90 23.16
N CYS A 6 -18.80 3.04 21.89
CA CYS A 6 -18.63 4.27 21.09
C CYS A 6 -19.63 4.33 19.93
N ASP A 7 -19.74 5.49 19.28
CA ASP A 7 -20.54 5.63 18.06
C ASP A 7 -19.83 5.06 16.84
N LEU A 8 -18.49 5.16 16.80
CA LEU A 8 -17.66 4.71 15.69
C LEU A 8 -16.39 4.02 16.22
N ALA A 9 -16.19 2.77 15.83
CA ALA A 9 -14.92 2.09 15.93
C ALA A 9 -14.18 2.17 14.59
N VAL A 10 -12.93 2.66 14.60
CA VAL A 10 -12.06 2.73 13.42
C VAL A 10 -10.94 1.72 13.57
N ILE A 11 -10.83 0.81 12.62
CA ILE A 11 -9.82 -0.25 12.60
C ILE A 11 -8.70 0.14 11.64
N GLY A 12 -7.55 0.54 12.20
CA GLY A 12 -6.40 1.05 11.48
C GLY A 12 -6.22 2.56 11.62
N GLY A 13 -5.11 2.96 12.24
CA GLY A 13 -4.71 4.34 12.50
C GLY A 13 -3.84 4.95 11.39
N GLY A 14 -4.01 4.48 10.14
CA GLY A 14 -3.38 5.06 8.95
C GLY A 14 -4.08 6.35 8.47
N PRO A 15 -3.62 6.97 7.35
CA PRO A 15 -4.17 8.23 6.87
C PRO A 15 -5.67 8.21 6.61
N ALA A 16 -6.21 7.10 6.13
CA ALA A 16 -7.66 6.96 5.91
C ALA A 16 -8.44 6.94 7.22
N GLY A 17 -8.05 6.06 8.15
CA GLY A 17 -8.74 5.92 9.45
C GLY A 17 -8.70 7.19 10.28
N ILE A 18 -7.53 7.84 10.38
CA ILE A 18 -7.35 9.06 11.17
C ILE A 18 -8.15 10.23 10.61
N ASN A 19 -8.18 10.44 9.28
CA ASN A 19 -8.98 11.51 8.69
C ASN A 19 -10.49 11.29 8.90
N ALA A 20 -10.96 10.05 8.72
CA ALA A 20 -12.36 9.71 8.96
C ALA A 20 -12.74 9.91 10.43
N ALA A 21 -11.90 9.45 11.35
CA ALA A 21 -12.07 9.61 12.79
C ALA A 21 -12.16 11.08 13.20
N THR A 22 -11.26 11.91 12.67
CA THR A 22 -11.23 13.36 12.94
C THR A 22 -12.53 14.05 12.51
N ILE A 23 -13.01 13.73 11.30
CA ILE A 23 -14.27 14.30 10.79
C ILE A 23 -15.45 13.81 11.61
N ALA A 24 -15.53 12.52 11.91
CA ALA A 24 -16.61 11.94 12.71
C ALA A 24 -16.67 12.55 14.13
N ALA A 25 -15.51 12.72 14.78
CA ALA A 25 -15.43 13.33 16.11
C ALA A 25 -15.83 14.80 16.10
N ARG A 26 -15.39 15.58 15.09
CA ARG A 26 -15.83 16.98 14.90
C ARG A 26 -17.32 17.09 14.66
N GLY A 27 -17.94 16.10 14.07
CA GLY A 27 -19.41 15.99 13.91
C GLY A 27 -20.13 15.50 15.16
N GLY A 28 -19.45 15.37 16.32
CA GLY A 28 -20.04 15.05 17.62
C GLY A 28 -20.23 13.57 17.88
N LEU A 29 -19.56 12.67 17.14
CA LEU A 29 -19.56 11.24 17.45
C LEU A 29 -18.44 10.90 18.45
N SER A 30 -18.69 9.96 19.34
CA SER A 30 -17.65 9.32 20.15
C SER A 30 -16.89 8.31 19.28
N VAL A 31 -15.56 8.49 19.14
CA VAL A 31 -14.73 7.73 18.20
C VAL A 31 -13.57 7.06 18.91
N VAL A 32 -13.41 5.76 18.67
CA VAL A 32 -12.24 4.97 19.10
C VAL A 32 -11.51 4.46 17.87
N VAL A 33 -10.21 4.77 17.75
CA VAL A 33 -9.30 4.21 16.74
C VAL A 33 -8.47 3.12 17.38
N LEU A 34 -8.44 1.95 16.74
CA LEU A 34 -7.67 0.78 17.14
C LEU A 34 -6.56 0.56 16.11
N ASP A 35 -5.32 0.61 16.54
CA ASP A 35 -4.16 0.36 15.66
C ASP A 35 -3.22 -0.66 16.29
N GLU A 36 -2.85 -1.70 15.55
CA GLU A 36 -1.99 -2.79 16.04
C GLU A 36 -0.57 -2.34 16.35
N HIS A 37 -0.11 -1.27 15.68
CA HIS A 37 1.24 -0.78 15.90
C HIS A 37 1.35 0.09 17.15
N PRO A 38 2.50 0.05 17.85
CA PRO A 38 2.76 0.92 19.01
C PRO A 38 2.72 2.41 18.66
N ARG A 39 2.97 2.76 17.42
CA ARG A 39 2.88 4.11 16.87
C ARG A 39 1.92 4.13 15.69
N PRO A 40 0.71 4.69 15.86
CA PRO A 40 -0.24 4.85 14.76
C PRO A 40 0.30 5.79 13.67
N GLY A 41 -0.21 5.64 12.46
CA GLY A 41 0.22 6.39 11.27
C GLY A 41 0.32 5.50 10.04
N GLY A 42 0.20 4.18 10.25
CA GLY A 42 0.24 3.18 9.18
C GLY A 42 1.53 3.28 8.35
N ARG A 43 1.43 3.02 7.07
CA ARG A 43 2.60 3.03 6.16
C ARG A 43 3.26 4.41 5.98
N LEU A 44 2.60 5.52 6.36
CA LEU A 44 3.23 6.84 6.37
C LEU A 44 4.53 6.85 7.21
N LEU A 45 4.56 6.12 8.31
CA LEU A 45 5.71 6.12 9.22
C LEU A 45 7.03 5.71 8.53
N GLY A 46 6.94 4.84 7.54
CA GLY A 46 8.09 4.38 6.76
C GLY A 46 8.39 5.21 5.52
N GLN A 47 7.51 6.08 5.07
CA GLN A 47 7.67 6.81 3.81
C GLN A 47 8.64 7.98 3.91
N LEU A 48 9.72 7.91 3.15
CA LEU A 48 10.70 8.99 3.00
C LEU A 48 11.21 9.01 1.56
N HIS A 49 10.71 9.91 0.72
CA HIS A 49 11.12 9.98 -0.69
C HIS A 49 11.05 11.39 -1.24
N GLU A 50 11.79 11.61 -2.31
CA GLU A 50 11.71 12.85 -3.09
C GLU A 50 10.35 12.91 -3.80
N LEU A 51 9.64 14.02 -3.63
CA LEU A 51 8.38 14.31 -4.29
C LEU A 51 8.43 15.77 -4.79
N PRO A 52 8.81 15.99 -6.04
CA PRO A 52 8.93 17.34 -6.59
C PRO A 52 7.64 18.14 -6.43
N GLY A 53 7.75 19.37 -5.91
CA GLY A 53 6.60 20.24 -5.63
C GLY A 53 5.92 20.00 -4.29
N HIS A 54 6.43 19.09 -3.45
CA HIS A 54 5.96 18.88 -2.09
C HIS A 54 6.88 19.57 -1.08
N GLY A 55 6.30 20.43 -0.23
CA GLY A 55 7.07 21.21 0.75
C GLY A 55 8.09 22.17 0.10
N GLU A 56 8.93 22.79 0.93
CA GLU A 56 9.96 23.73 0.45
C GLU A 56 11.16 23.01 -0.19
N ASP A 57 11.45 21.79 0.26
CA ASP A 57 12.64 21.02 -0.15
C ASP A 57 12.35 19.82 -1.05
N GLY A 58 11.08 19.62 -1.42
CA GLY A 58 10.69 18.54 -2.32
C GLY A 58 10.75 17.14 -1.70
N TRP A 59 10.70 17.02 -0.36
CA TRP A 59 10.72 15.74 0.33
C TRP A 59 9.39 15.39 0.97
N TRP A 60 8.92 14.17 0.74
CA TRP A 60 7.82 13.56 1.47
C TRP A 60 8.33 12.91 2.75
N ARG A 61 7.91 13.44 3.90
CA ARG A 61 8.24 12.93 5.24
C ARG A 61 6.99 12.39 5.91
N GLY A 62 6.67 11.14 5.62
CA GLY A 62 5.41 10.54 6.08
C GLY A 62 5.25 10.50 7.60
N ALA A 63 6.33 10.31 8.36
CA ALA A 63 6.29 10.33 9.82
C ALA A 63 5.90 11.71 10.41
N GLU A 64 6.27 12.81 9.75
CA GLU A 64 5.88 14.17 10.17
C GLU A 64 4.41 14.41 9.85
N ILE A 65 3.96 13.99 8.67
CA ILE A 65 2.56 14.06 8.24
C ILE A 65 1.69 13.25 9.21
N ALA A 66 2.08 12.01 9.53
CA ALA A 66 1.36 11.17 10.48
C ALA A 66 1.25 11.84 11.87
N ARG A 67 2.34 12.44 12.36
CA ARG A 67 2.34 13.15 13.64
C ARG A 67 1.35 14.31 13.66
N ALA A 68 1.32 15.13 12.60
CA ALA A 68 0.38 16.24 12.48
C ALA A 68 -1.08 15.75 12.46
N MET A 69 -1.38 14.72 11.66
CA MET A 69 -2.72 14.14 11.59
C MET A 69 -3.18 13.56 12.94
N LEU A 70 -2.30 12.86 13.66
CA LEU A 70 -2.61 12.31 14.98
C LEU A 70 -2.85 13.40 16.03
N ALA A 71 -2.10 14.49 15.98
CA ALA A 71 -2.31 15.63 16.86
C ALA A 71 -3.67 16.29 16.61
N GLU A 72 -4.06 16.45 15.34
CA GLU A 72 -5.36 16.97 14.93
C GLU A 72 -6.51 16.06 15.39
N ALA A 73 -6.39 14.74 15.22
CA ALA A 73 -7.39 13.78 15.68
C ALA A 73 -7.59 13.83 17.19
N ARG A 74 -6.50 13.87 17.97
CA ARG A 74 -6.57 14.00 19.42
C ARG A 74 -7.23 15.31 19.85
N SER A 75 -6.91 16.41 19.20
CA SER A 75 -7.54 17.71 19.47
C SER A 75 -9.05 17.73 19.15
N ALA A 76 -9.49 16.89 18.22
CA ALA A 76 -10.90 16.67 17.90
C ALA A 76 -11.62 15.70 18.90
N GLY A 77 -10.91 15.16 19.88
CA GLY A 77 -11.48 14.25 20.87
C GLY A 77 -11.49 12.77 20.48
N VAL A 78 -10.71 12.39 19.47
CA VAL A 78 -10.57 10.98 19.08
C VAL A 78 -9.73 10.23 20.11
N GLU A 79 -10.27 9.12 20.63
CA GLU A 79 -9.53 8.16 21.46
C GLU A 79 -8.73 7.24 20.55
N ILE A 80 -7.41 7.20 20.71
CA ILE A 80 -6.51 6.38 19.88
C ILE A 80 -5.82 5.36 20.76
N ILE A 81 -6.09 4.08 20.53
CA ILE A 81 -5.51 2.94 21.24
C ILE A 81 -4.47 2.29 20.30
N SER A 82 -3.21 2.40 20.67
CA SER A 82 -2.08 1.79 19.95
C SER A 82 -1.69 0.44 20.57
N GLY A 83 -1.16 -0.48 19.76
CA GLY A 83 -0.86 -1.85 20.15
C GLY A 83 -2.13 -2.71 20.29
N ALA A 84 -3.26 -2.25 19.73
CA ALA A 84 -4.57 -2.91 19.80
C ALA A 84 -4.86 -3.65 18.49
N SER A 85 -4.71 -4.96 18.50
CA SER A 85 -4.98 -5.81 17.34
C SER A 85 -6.46 -6.21 17.31
N VAL A 86 -7.14 -5.90 16.21
CA VAL A 86 -8.51 -6.36 15.97
C VAL A 86 -8.47 -7.67 15.21
N TRP A 87 -8.98 -8.73 15.82
CA TRP A 87 -8.94 -10.08 15.26
C TRP A 87 -10.31 -10.63 14.84
N GLY A 88 -11.42 -9.91 15.12
CA GLY A 88 -12.75 -10.35 14.74
C GLY A 88 -13.81 -9.29 14.89
N LEU A 89 -14.93 -9.52 14.21
CA LEU A 89 -16.15 -8.72 14.28
C LEU A 89 -17.33 -9.65 14.51
N ARG A 90 -18.21 -9.30 15.47
CA ARG A 90 -19.46 -10.01 15.75
C ARG A 90 -20.67 -9.15 15.38
N PRO A 91 -21.87 -9.77 15.24
CA PRO A 91 -23.11 -9.02 15.04
C PRO A 91 -23.29 -7.87 16.03
N GLU A 92 -24.04 -6.86 15.63
CA GLU A 92 -24.20 -5.60 16.39
C GLU A 92 -22.89 -4.85 16.62
N TRP A 93 -21.90 -5.12 15.77
CA TRP A 93 -20.57 -4.50 15.69
C TRP A 93 -19.81 -4.54 17.00
N GLU A 94 -19.73 -5.74 17.59
CA GLU A 94 -18.77 -6.04 18.64
C GLU A 94 -17.39 -6.31 17.99
N VAL A 95 -16.49 -5.37 18.16
CA VAL A 95 -15.10 -5.43 17.66
C VAL A 95 -14.26 -6.14 18.73
N LEU A 96 -13.67 -7.28 18.38
CA LEU A 96 -12.85 -8.10 19.27
C LEU A 96 -11.39 -7.65 19.19
N VAL A 97 -10.82 -7.31 20.35
CA VAL A 97 -9.53 -6.62 20.45
C VAL A 97 -8.60 -7.37 21.39
N GLU A 98 -7.33 -7.46 21.01
CA GLU A 98 -6.22 -7.91 21.86
C GLU A 98 -5.22 -6.76 22.01
N GLY A 99 -4.52 -6.68 23.16
CA GLY A 99 -3.53 -5.64 23.45
C GLY A 99 -4.08 -4.29 23.89
N ALA A 100 -5.41 -4.17 24.09
CA ALA A 100 -6.07 -2.99 24.64
C ALA A 100 -6.46 -3.18 26.13
N PRO A 101 -6.79 -2.09 26.87
CA PRO A 101 -7.32 -2.22 28.23
C PRO A 101 -8.72 -2.87 28.31
N PHE A 102 -9.29 -3.23 27.18
CA PHE A 102 -10.59 -3.89 27.04
C PHE A 102 -10.51 -4.97 25.94
N GLU A 103 -11.36 -5.97 26.02
CA GLU A 103 -11.38 -7.10 25.06
C GLU A 103 -12.39 -6.88 23.92
N THR A 104 -13.35 -5.99 24.12
CA THR A 104 -14.44 -5.74 23.16
C THR A 104 -14.78 -4.26 23.09
N VAL A 105 -14.96 -3.76 21.87
CA VAL A 105 -15.55 -2.44 21.59
C VAL A 105 -16.90 -2.68 20.94
N LYS A 106 -18.00 -2.23 21.57
CA LYS A 106 -19.31 -2.19 20.95
C LYS A 106 -19.53 -0.84 20.29
N ALA A 107 -19.75 -0.82 18.99
CA ALA A 107 -19.90 0.40 18.19
C ALA A 107 -21.22 0.41 17.41
N ASN A 108 -21.78 1.60 17.18
CA ASN A 108 -22.92 1.75 16.29
C ASN A 108 -22.52 1.58 14.82
N ARG A 109 -21.27 1.90 14.49
CA ARG A 109 -20.66 1.81 13.14
C ARG A 109 -19.20 1.40 13.25
N VAL A 110 -18.71 0.79 12.16
CA VAL A 110 -17.31 0.38 12.04
C VAL A 110 -16.72 0.94 10.73
N LEU A 111 -15.53 1.52 10.82
CA LEU A 111 -14.70 1.82 9.65
C LEU A 111 -13.54 0.85 9.61
N ILE A 112 -13.43 0.05 8.55
CA ILE A 112 -12.30 -0.83 8.29
C ILE A 112 -11.31 -0.07 7.40
N ALA A 113 -10.18 0.33 7.96
CA ALA A 113 -9.11 1.08 7.31
C ALA A 113 -7.75 0.36 7.47
N THR A 114 -7.77 -0.97 7.38
CA THR A 114 -6.66 -1.90 7.59
C THR A 114 -5.54 -1.75 6.55
N GLY A 115 -5.81 -1.07 5.45
CA GLY A 115 -4.81 -0.78 4.42
C GLY A 115 -4.49 -1.97 3.52
N ALA A 116 -3.21 -2.32 3.40
CA ALA A 116 -2.73 -3.35 2.49
C ALA A 116 -1.56 -4.12 3.08
N VAL A 117 -1.38 -5.35 2.61
CA VAL A 117 -0.26 -6.24 2.94
C VAL A 117 0.66 -6.36 1.74
N GLU A 118 1.93 -6.63 1.98
CA GLU A 118 2.92 -6.84 0.95
C GLU A 118 2.78 -8.23 0.34
N LYS A 119 2.78 -8.28 -0.99
CA LYS A 119 2.81 -9.53 -1.75
C LYS A 119 4.25 -9.93 -1.97
N SER A 120 4.60 -11.14 -1.59
CA SER A 120 5.93 -11.72 -1.79
C SER A 120 5.93 -12.71 -2.93
N VAL A 121 7.12 -12.92 -3.54
CA VAL A 121 7.38 -13.98 -4.50
C VAL A 121 8.26 -15.04 -3.83
N PRO A 122 7.83 -16.28 -3.74
CA PRO A 122 8.67 -17.34 -3.22
C PRO A 122 9.88 -17.58 -4.16
N VAL A 123 11.08 -17.47 -3.61
CA VAL A 123 12.35 -17.79 -4.26
C VAL A 123 13.00 -18.90 -3.45
N PRO A 124 13.57 -19.95 -4.03
CA PRO A 124 14.31 -20.96 -3.27
C PRO A 124 15.25 -20.33 -2.25
N GLY A 125 15.17 -20.75 -0.98
CA GLY A 125 15.91 -20.15 0.12
C GLY A 125 15.32 -18.88 0.77
N TRP A 126 14.14 -18.44 0.36
CA TRP A 126 13.53 -17.20 0.86
C TRP A 126 13.15 -17.17 2.35
N THR A 127 13.21 -18.34 3.02
CA THR A 127 12.98 -18.47 4.46
C THR A 127 14.25 -18.32 5.30
N ILE A 128 15.41 -18.18 4.66
CA ILE A 128 16.70 -18.01 5.36
C ILE A 128 16.70 -16.64 6.06
N PRO A 129 17.08 -16.53 7.35
CA PRO A 129 17.24 -15.26 8.04
C PRO A 129 18.14 -14.27 7.27
N GLY A 130 17.68 -13.04 7.09
CA GLY A 130 18.28 -12.04 6.18
C GLY A 130 17.54 -11.94 4.84
N CYS A 131 16.56 -12.83 4.57
CA CYS A 131 15.58 -12.64 3.52
C CYS A 131 14.30 -12.09 4.13
N ILE A 132 13.93 -10.86 3.78
CA ILE A 132 12.77 -10.14 4.34
C ILE A 132 11.97 -9.49 3.21
N THR A 133 10.77 -8.97 3.51
CA THR A 133 10.04 -8.17 2.53
C THR A 133 10.65 -6.76 2.40
N ALA A 134 10.45 -6.12 1.25
CA ALA A 134 10.94 -4.76 1.03
C ALA A 134 10.33 -3.78 2.05
N GLY A 135 9.03 -3.91 2.36
CA GLY A 135 8.37 -3.09 3.37
C GLY A 135 8.90 -3.31 4.78
N ALA A 136 9.30 -4.55 5.14
CA ALA A 136 9.97 -4.81 6.41
C ALA A 136 11.32 -4.08 6.47
N ALA A 137 12.10 -4.12 5.39
CA ALA A 137 13.36 -3.37 5.30
C ALA A 137 13.14 -1.84 5.48
N GLN A 138 12.09 -1.29 4.85
CA GLN A 138 11.69 0.11 5.03
C GLN A 138 11.35 0.44 6.49
N VAL A 139 10.60 -0.43 7.16
CA VAL A 139 10.26 -0.25 8.58
C VAL A 139 11.50 -0.28 9.45
N PHE A 140 12.43 -1.22 9.22
CA PHE A 140 13.70 -1.25 9.95
C PHE A 140 14.44 0.08 9.86
N VAL A 141 14.67 0.62 8.66
CA VAL A 141 15.48 1.84 8.49
C VAL A 141 14.74 3.10 8.86
N ASN A 142 13.48 3.27 8.48
CA ASN A 142 12.76 4.55 8.61
C ASN A 142 11.97 4.66 9.91
N VAL A 143 11.52 3.55 10.50
CA VAL A 143 10.73 3.55 11.74
C VAL A 143 11.58 3.18 12.95
N HIS A 144 12.35 2.10 12.85
CA HIS A 144 13.17 1.60 13.97
C HIS A 144 14.60 2.16 13.99
N ARG A 145 15.05 2.80 12.91
CA ARG A 145 16.42 3.34 12.76
C ARG A 145 17.49 2.25 12.89
N VAL A 146 17.18 1.07 12.42
CA VAL A 146 18.05 -0.11 12.39
C VAL A 146 18.38 -0.45 10.94
N ARG A 147 19.65 -0.65 10.65
CA ARG A 147 20.11 -1.12 9.34
C ARG A 147 20.01 -2.66 9.30
N PRO A 148 19.15 -3.26 8.45
CA PRO A 148 18.89 -4.71 8.47
C PRO A 148 20.01 -5.55 7.86
N GLY A 149 20.95 -4.94 7.16
CA GLY A 149 22.11 -5.58 6.53
C GLY A 149 23.08 -4.54 6.00
N ARG A 150 24.20 -4.99 5.47
CA ARG A 150 25.24 -4.11 4.87
C ARG A 150 25.14 -4.05 3.37
N LYS A 151 24.83 -5.19 2.73
CA LYS A 151 24.80 -5.36 1.29
C LYS A 151 23.53 -6.09 0.88
N ALA A 152 22.68 -5.45 0.07
CA ALA A 152 21.33 -5.89 -0.25
C ALA A 152 21.09 -6.07 -1.73
N ILE A 153 20.19 -6.99 -2.08
CA ILE A 153 19.52 -7.02 -3.39
C ILE A 153 18.01 -6.92 -3.20
N MET A 154 17.35 -6.18 -4.09
CA MET A 154 15.90 -6.14 -4.17
C MET A 154 15.42 -7.14 -5.22
N VAL A 155 14.40 -7.94 -4.89
CA VAL A 155 13.77 -8.92 -5.80
C VAL A 155 12.35 -8.50 -6.07
N GLY A 156 12.05 -8.24 -7.34
CA GLY A 156 10.81 -7.64 -7.80
C GLY A 156 10.99 -6.19 -8.21
N VAL A 157 10.50 -5.83 -9.39
CA VAL A 157 10.65 -4.50 -9.97
C VAL A 157 9.30 -3.81 -10.01
N ASN A 158 9.08 -2.93 -9.06
CA ASN A 158 7.88 -2.10 -8.94
C ASN A 158 8.23 -0.78 -8.22
N VAL A 159 7.28 0.15 -8.15
CA VAL A 159 7.48 1.47 -7.53
C VAL A 159 7.94 1.34 -6.07
N LEU A 160 7.35 0.41 -5.33
CA LEU A 160 7.65 0.21 -3.92
C LEU A 160 9.11 -0.21 -3.72
N THR A 161 9.57 -1.22 -4.48
CA THR A 161 10.97 -1.69 -4.38
C THR A 161 11.97 -0.63 -4.81
N MET A 162 11.68 0.16 -5.86
CA MET A 162 12.57 1.23 -6.30
C MET A 162 12.70 2.33 -5.24
N THR A 163 11.59 2.75 -4.64
CA THR A 163 11.60 3.75 -3.57
C THR A 163 12.36 3.25 -2.34
N ILE A 164 12.08 2.02 -1.91
CA ILE A 164 12.72 1.41 -0.73
C ILE A 164 14.21 1.16 -0.98
N ALA A 165 14.61 0.76 -2.20
CA ALA A 165 16.02 0.64 -2.55
C ALA A 165 16.78 1.96 -2.35
N ARG A 166 16.17 3.08 -2.74
CA ARG A 166 16.72 4.42 -2.50
C ARG A 166 16.83 4.75 -1.01
N GLU A 167 15.80 4.42 -0.23
CA GLU A 167 15.78 4.63 1.22
C GLU A 167 16.85 3.80 1.94
N LEU A 168 17.04 2.54 1.54
CA LEU A 168 18.11 1.67 2.05
C LEU A 168 19.50 2.27 1.74
N ALA A 169 19.70 2.74 0.51
CA ALA A 169 20.96 3.39 0.13
C ALA A 169 21.23 4.66 0.95
N LEU A 170 20.20 5.49 1.23
CA LEU A 170 20.30 6.64 2.10
C LEU A 170 20.64 6.26 3.57
N ALA A 171 20.20 5.08 4.01
CA ALA A 171 20.54 4.54 5.32
C ALA A 171 21.94 3.87 5.37
N GLY A 172 22.69 3.90 4.28
CA GLY A 172 24.04 3.36 4.18
C GLY A 172 24.12 1.86 3.93
N VAL A 173 23.05 1.26 3.36
CA VAL A 173 23.07 -0.11 2.83
C VAL A 173 23.55 -0.07 1.38
N GLU A 174 24.54 -0.89 1.01
CA GLU A 174 24.96 -1.08 -0.37
C GLU A 174 23.89 -1.89 -1.13
N VAL A 175 23.07 -1.25 -1.96
CA VAL A 175 22.09 -1.95 -2.79
C VAL A 175 22.74 -2.31 -4.12
N VAL A 176 23.05 -3.61 -4.32
CA VAL A 176 23.77 -4.11 -5.50
C VAL A 176 22.88 -4.18 -6.75
N GLY A 177 21.58 -4.11 -6.60
CA GLY A 177 20.65 -4.05 -7.71
C GLY A 177 19.19 -4.28 -7.31
N ILE A 178 18.31 -3.97 -8.26
CA ILE A 178 16.89 -4.32 -8.25
C ILE A 178 16.69 -5.30 -9.40
N ALA A 179 16.47 -6.58 -9.09
CA ALA A 179 16.41 -7.67 -10.04
C ALA A 179 15.00 -8.23 -10.19
N MET A 180 14.76 -8.94 -11.27
CA MET A 180 13.51 -9.64 -11.51
C MET A 180 13.38 -10.85 -10.55
N PRO A 181 12.16 -11.26 -10.17
CA PRO A 181 11.94 -12.57 -9.58
C PRO A 181 12.09 -13.67 -10.63
N PRO A 182 12.27 -14.95 -10.22
CA PRO A 182 12.29 -16.08 -11.15
C PRO A 182 10.91 -16.28 -11.76
N LEU A 183 10.85 -16.77 -13.00
CA LEU A 183 9.60 -17.16 -13.64
C LEU A 183 8.99 -18.37 -12.92
N GLY A 184 7.77 -18.26 -12.48
CA GLY A 184 7.04 -19.30 -11.76
C GLY A 184 5.53 -19.05 -11.71
N PRO A 185 4.78 -19.99 -11.12
CA PRO A 185 3.31 -19.90 -11.06
C PRO A 185 2.79 -18.64 -10.35
N PHE A 186 3.55 -18.12 -9.39
CA PHE A 186 3.17 -16.96 -8.57
C PHE A 186 3.78 -15.64 -9.03
N SER A 187 4.67 -15.66 -10.04
CA SER A 187 5.45 -14.50 -10.49
C SER A 187 5.37 -14.23 -11.98
N ALA A 188 4.51 -14.93 -12.72
CA ALA A 188 4.50 -14.90 -14.19
C ALA A 188 4.42 -13.49 -14.80
N GLU A 189 3.70 -12.56 -14.17
CA GLU A 189 3.64 -11.16 -14.62
C GLU A 189 4.84 -10.35 -14.15
N ALA A 190 5.21 -10.49 -12.87
CA ALA A 190 6.33 -9.78 -12.26
C ALA A 190 7.69 -10.23 -12.79
N ALA A 191 7.81 -11.48 -13.28
CA ALA A 191 9.00 -12.05 -13.88
C ALA A 191 9.17 -11.73 -15.38
N ASN A 192 8.22 -11.01 -15.99
CA ASN A 192 8.27 -10.68 -17.41
C ASN A 192 8.78 -9.24 -17.64
N PRO A 193 10.03 -9.04 -18.16
CA PRO A 193 10.61 -7.72 -18.39
C PRO A 193 9.76 -6.82 -19.29
N THR A 194 9.11 -7.36 -20.30
CA THR A 194 8.24 -6.60 -21.22
C THR A 194 7.05 -6.01 -20.47
N ARG A 195 6.39 -6.78 -19.60
CA ARG A 195 5.26 -6.30 -18.78
C ARG A 195 5.70 -5.27 -17.74
N VAL A 196 6.85 -5.50 -17.11
CA VAL A 196 7.43 -4.56 -16.14
C VAL A 196 7.76 -3.23 -16.81
N ILE A 197 8.39 -3.22 -17.99
CA ILE A 197 8.66 -1.99 -18.75
C ILE A 197 7.36 -1.27 -19.09
N ALA A 198 6.34 -1.98 -19.59
CA ALA A 198 5.03 -1.39 -19.88
C ALA A 198 4.43 -0.66 -18.66
N GLY A 199 4.54 -1.26 -17.48
CA GLY A 199 4.13 -0.61 -16.23
C GLY A 199 4.97 0.61 -15.84
N LEU A 200 6.29 0.54 -16.01
CA LEU A 200 7.22 1.64 -15.67
C LEU A 200 7.09 2.86 -16.60
N THR A 201 6.71 2.67 -17.87
CA THR A 201 6.53 3.81 -18.80
C THR A 201 5.45 4.79 -18.32
N GLN A 202 4.41 4.31 -17.65
CA GLN A 202 3.35 5.16 -17.10
C GLN A 202 3.82 6.04 -15.93
N MET A 203 4.98 5.73 -15.36
CA MET A 203 5.61 6.45 -14.24
C MET A 203 6.91 7.13 -14.65
N ALA A 204 7.19 7.23 -15.94
CA ALA A 204 8.41 7.82 -16.46
C ALA A 204 8.67 9.24 -15.93
N GLY A 205 7.60 10.01 -15.65
CA GLY A 205 7.70 11.34 -15.05
C GLY A 205 8.40 11.39 -13.68
N LEU A 206 8.43 10.28 -12.95
CA LEU A 206 9.09 10.16 -11.64
C LEU A 206 10.56 9.70 -11.75
N ALA A 207 11.04 9.38 -12.96
CA ALA A 207 12.41 8.93 -13.15
C ALA A 207 13.42 10.01 -12.74
N PRO A 208 14.52 9.64 -12.07
CA PRO A 208 15.46 10.59 -11.47
C PRO A 208 16.28 11.39 -12.52
N SER A 209 16.35 10.93 -13.77
CA SER A 209 17.11 11.61 -14.81
C SER A 209 16.23 12.03 -16.00
N PRO A 210 16.52 13.18 -16.65
CA PRO A 210 15.79 13.61 -17.84
C PRO A 210 15.85 12.59 -19.00
N LEU A 211 16.98 11.89 -19.16
CA LEU A 211 17.14 10.83 -20.17
C LEU A 211 16.21 9.65 -19.93
N LEU A 212 16.04 9.22 -18.67
CA LEU A 212 15.11 8.15 -18.32
C LEU A 212 13.65 8.58 -18.48
N ARG A 213 13.34 9.85 -18.19
CA ARG A 213 12.00 10.42 -18.47
C ARG A 213 11.69 10.40 -19.95
N LEU A 214 12.66 10.83 -20.79
CA LEU A 214 12.52 10.83 -22.24
C LEU A 214 12.41 9.40 -22.78
N ALA A 215 13.26 8.48 -22.34
CA ALA A 215 13.19 7.08 -22.73
C ALA A 215 11.83 6.46 -22.37
N GLY A 216 11.34 6.70 -21.13
CA GLY A 216 10.01 6.23 -20.71
C GLY A 216 8.85 6.85 -21.49
N ALA A 217 9.00 8.08 -21.99
CA ALA A 217 8.00 8.72 -22.85
C ALA A 217 7.98 8.16 -24.29
N ILE A 218 9.11 7.66 -24.78
CA ILE A 218 9.24 7.06 -26.12
C ILE A 218 8.65 5.64 -26.17
N PHE A 219 8.82 4.87 -25.10
CA PHE A 219 8.27 3.52 -25.01
C PHE A 219 6.80 3.56 -24.55
N SER A 220 5.96 2.90 -25.29
CA SER A 220 4.53 2.65 -24.96
C SER A 220 4.32 1.17 -24.64
N GLU A 221 3.14 0.79 -24.19
CA GLU A 221 2.79 -0.64 -24.03
C GLU A 221 3.05 -1.45 -25.30
N ARG A 222 2.81 -0.85 -26.48
CA ARG A 222 3.04 -1.51 -27.79
C ARG A 222 4.51 -1.74 -28.13
N THR A 223 5.39 -0.90 -27.61
CA THR A 223 6.85 -0.95 -27.89
C THR A 223 7.66 -1.49 -26.71
N ALA A 224 7.01 -1.85 -25.60
CA ALA A 224 7.67 -2.38 -24.40
C ALA A 224 8.51 -3.63 -24.68
N GLY A 225 8.06 -4.51 -25.59
CA GLY A 225 8.81 -5.69 -26.01
C GLY A 225 10.15 -5.35 -26.65
N LEU A 226 10.19 -4.33 -27.53
CA LEU A 226 11.43 -3.80 -28.10
C LEU A 226 12.32 -3.19 -27.01
N GLY A 227 11.72 -2.44 -26.09
CA GLY A 227 12.42 -1.88 -24.93
C GLY A 227 13.08 -2.97 -24.07
N ALA A 228 12.39 -4.09 -23.84
CA ALA A 228 12.92 -5.22 -23.09
C ALA A 228 14.07 -5.94 -23.85
N GLN A 229 13.98 -6.08 -25.16
CA GLN A 229 15.03 -6.67 -25.97
C GLN A 229 16.30 -5.80 -26.00
N LEU A 230 16.14 -4.48 -26.12
CA LEU A 230 17.24 -3.51 -26.17
C LEU A 230 17.77 -3.15 -24.76
N PHE A 231 17.08 -3.58 -23.69
CA PHE A 231 17.52 -3.26 -22.33
C PHE A 231 18.89 -3.89 -22.05
N PRO A 232 19.86 -3.09 -21.54
CA PRO A 232 21.22 -3.59 -21.29
C PRO A 232 21.22 -4.76 -20.30
N LYS A 233 21.95 -5.84 -20.61
CA LYS A 233 22.09 -6.99 -19.71
C LYS A 233 22.73 -6.62 -18.36
N GLY A 234 23.63 -5.62 -18.33
CA GLY A 234 24.23 -5.09 -17.12
C GLY A 234 23.34 -4.12 -16.34
N GLY A 235 22.14 -3.82 -16.85
CA GLY A 235 21.18 -2.93 -16.22
C GLY A 235 21.39 -1.45 -16.51
N VAL A 236 20.47 -0.62 -16.00
CA VAL A 236 20.49 0.84 -16.06
C VAL A 236 20.51 1.37 -14.66
N LYS A 237 21.31 2.40 -14.36
CA LYS A 237 21.39 2.96 -13.01
C LYS A 237 20.23 3.92 -12.73
N LEU A 238 19.51 3.67 -11.63
CA LEU A 238 18.58 4.59 -10.99
C LEU A 238 19.27 5.13 -9.72
N TRP A 239 19.53 6.42 -9.64
CA TRP A 239 20.36 7.09 -8.62
C TRP A 239 21.79 6.54 -8.50
N SER A 240 22.15 5.48 -8.25
CA SER A 240 23.42 4.72 -8.29
C SER A 240 23.15 3.22 -8.25
N ILE A 241 21.88 2.83 -8.17
CA ILE A 241 21.44 1.45 -8.00
C ILE A 241 21.15 0.85 -9.38
N PRO A 242 21.74 -0.30 -9.74
CA PRO A 242 21.43 -0.99 -10.99
C PRO A 242 20.00 -1.54 -11.02
N LEU A 243 19.23 -1.19 -12.05
CA LEU A 243 17.96 -1.83 -12.39
C LEU A 243 18.26 -2.97 -13.37
N LEU A 244 18.03 -4.21 -12.98
CA LEU A 244 18.49 -5.42 -13.66
C LEU A 244 17.34 -6.19 -14.33
N LEU A 245 16.65 -5.59 -15.31
CA LEU A 245 15.48 -6.22 -15.96
C LEU A 245 15.78 -7.48 -16.77
N ARG A 246 17.05 -7.73 -17.09
CA ARG A 246 17.50 -8.92 -17.83
C ARG A 246 18.22 -9.93 -16.92
N GLN A 247 17.98 -9.83 -15.60
CA GLN A 247 18.56 -10.71 -14.60
C GLN A 247 17.50 -11.01 -13.53
N ALA A 248 17.38 -12.29 -13.13
CA ALA A 248 16.48 -12.74 -12.07
C ALA A 248 17.28 -13.36 -10.92
N VAL A 249 16.84 -13.12 -9.69
CA VAL A 249 17.33 -13.87 -8.52
C VAL A 249 16.58 -15.19 -8.49
N VAL A 250 17.31 -16.30 -8.68
CA VAL A 250 16.70 -17.63 -8.80
C VAL A 250 16.88 -18.48 -7.54
N GLU A 251 17.80 -18.09 -6.65
CA GLU A 251 18.05 -18.78 -5.39
C GLU A 251 18.68 -17.83 -4.37
N VAL A 252 18.30 -17.94 -3.11
CA VAL A 252 18.93 -17.31 -1.96
C VAL A 252 19.84 -18.33 -1.29
N LEU A 253 21.10 -17.97 -1.06
CA LEU A 253 22.13 -18.84 -0.52
C LEU A 253 22.38 -18.55 0.96
N GLY A 254 22.65 -19.59 1.71
CA GLY A 254 22.94 -19.57 3.14
C GLY A 254 22.30 -20.74 3.87
N ASP A 255 22.49 -20.81 5.17
CA ASP A 255 21.88 -21.79 6.07
C ASP A 255 21.27 -21.07 7.27
N GLU A 256 22.06 -20.63 8.24
CA GLU A 256 21.60 -19.86 9.40
C GLU A 256 21.30 -18.39 9.04
N GLN A 257 21.98 -17.86 8.03
CA GLN A 257 21.85 -16.50 7.53
C GLN A 257 22.09 -16.46 6.02
N VAL A 258 21.55 -15.43 5.37
CA VAL A 258 21.83 -15.14 3.96
C VAL A 258 23.32 -14.83 3.79
N THR A 259 23.97 -15.53 2.88
CA THR A 259 25.37 -15.30 2.48
C THR A 259 25.49 -14.79 1.04
N GLY A 260 24.45 -14.95 0.24
CA GLY A 260 24.43 -14.51 -1.14
C GLY A 260 23.17 -14.92 -1.89
N VAL A 261 23.21 -14.70 -3.20
CA VAL A 261 22.16 -15.12 -4.13
C VAL A 261 22.76 -15.67 -5.42
N VAL A 262 22.02 -16.54 -6.10
CA VAL A 262 22.25 -16.90 -7.49
C VAL A 262 21.42 -16.00 -8.40
N ILE A 263 22.07 -15.29 -9.30
CA ILE A 263 21.44 -14.47 -10.32
C ILE A 263 21.58 -15.18 -11.67
N GLU A 264 20.51 -15.29 -12.43
CA GLU A 264 20.46 -15.85 -13.76
C GLU A 264 20.09 -14.79 -14.81
N GLU A 265 20.76 -14.78 -15.95
CA GLU A 265 20.35 -13.99 -17.10
C GLU A 265 19.02 -14.52 -17.64
N ILE A 266 18.11 -13.60 -18.01
CA ILE A 266 16.80 -13.94 -18.58
C ILE A 266 16.59 -13.25 -19.91
N THR A 267 15.71 -13.83 -20.74
CA THR A 267 15.25 -13.22 -22.01
C THR A 267 14.33 -12.03 -21.76
N ALA A 268 13.96 -11.31 -22.81
CA ALA A 268 12.96 -10.23 -22.74
C ALA A 268 11.57 -10.70 -22.26
N ASP A 269 11.29 -12.00 -22.37
CA ASP A 269 10.05 -12.63 -21.92
C ASP A 269 10.20 -13.31 -20.55
N GLY A 270 11.35 -13.14 -19.90
CA GLY A 270 11.60 -13.70 -18.57
C GLY A 270 12.06 -15.16 -18.54
N GLN A 271 12.35 -15.77 -19.71
CA GLN A 271 12.84 -17.15 -19.76
C GLN A 271 14.30 -17.25 -19.31
N PRO A 272 14.66 -18.27 -18.53
CA PRO A 272 16.05 -18.49 -18.09
C PRO A 272 16.96 -18.81 -19.28
N THR A 273 18.21 -18.32 -19.24
CA THR A 273 19.21 -18.57 -20.29
C THR A 273 20.26 -19.62 -19.88
N GLY A 274 20.31 -20.01 -18.63
CA GLY A 274 21.34 -20.91 -18.07
C GLY A 274 22.61 -20.18 -17.62
N HIS A 275 22.78 -18.90 -17.92
CA HIS A 275 23.96 -18.14 -17.47
C HIS A 275 23.75 -17.65 -16.03
N ARG A 276 24.39 -18.32 -15.08
CA ARG A 276 24.27 -18.05 -13.65
C ARG A 276 25.56 -17.47 -13.07
N ARG A 277 25.42 -16.61 -12.07
CA ARG A 277 26.51 -16.12 -11.22
C ARG A 277 26.06 -15.98 -9.78
N GLN A 278 26.99 -16.12 -8.86
CA GLN A 278 26.75 -15.87 -7.44
C GLN A 278 27.14 -14.42 -7.09
N VAL A 279 26.41 -13.85 -6.14
CA VAL A 279 26.69 -12.52 -5.58
C VAL A 279 26.63 -12.64 -4.06
N GLU A 280 27.72 -12.32 -3.40
CA GLU A 280 27.79 -12.27 -1.93
C GLU A 280 27.07 -11.05 -1.40
N LEU A 281 26.19 -11.26 -0.43
CA LEU A 281 25.40 -10.22 0.27
C LEU A 281 24.78 -10.82 1.54
N ASP A 282 24.30 -9.95 2.44
CA ASP A 282 23.74 -10.35 3.73
C ASP A 282 22.25 -9.98 3.90
N LEU A 283 21.63 -9.41 2.83
CA LEU A 283 20.24 -9.00 2.86
C LEU A 283 19.54 -9.21 1.50
N VAL A 284 18.42 -9.89 1.50
CA VAL A 284 17.53 -10.01 0.33
C VAL A 284 16.18 -9.38 0.68
N CYS A 285 15.70 -8.47 -0.15
CA CYS A 285 14.41 -7.80 0.04
C CYS A 285 13.47 -8.19 -1.10
N ILE A 286 12.41 -8.94 -0.81
CA ILE A 286 11.45 -9.44 -1.81
C ILE A 286 10.18 -8.60 -1.81
N SER A 287 9.63 -8.25 -2.98
CA SER A 287 8.30 -7.65 -3.11
C SER A 287 7.70 -7.86 -4.51
N ASP A 288 6.44 -8.25 -4.56
CA ASP A 288 5.60 -8.27 -5.77
C ASP A 288 4.44 -7.26 -5.65
N GLY A 289 4.68 -6.15 -4.95
CA GLY A 289 3.69 -5.11 -4.72
C GLY A 289 2.85 -5.33 -3.47
N LEU A 290 1.62 -4.86 -3.52
CA LEU A 290 0.69 -4.83 -2.38
C LEU A 290 -0.65 -5.46 -2.78
N TYR A 291 -1.38 -6.00 -1.81
CA TYR A 291 -2.78 -6.39 -1.95
C TYR A 291 -3.63 -5.89 -0.77
N PRO A 292 -4.94 -5.64 -0.97
CA PRO A 292 -5.83 -5.13 0.06
C PRO A 292 -5.97 -6.10 1.25
N LEU A 293 -5.82 -5.61 2.48
CA LEU A 293 -6.04 -6.39 3.71
C LEU A 293 -7.54 -6.38 4.04
N SER A 294 -8.28 -7.33 3.46
CA SER A 294 -9.75 -7.31 3.42
C SER A 294 -10.44 -8.38 4.27
N GLU A 295 -9.71 -9.15 5.06
CA GLU A 295 -10.22 -10.28 5.86
C GLU A 295 -11.31 -9.85 6.85
N LEU A 296 -11.14 -8.70 7.52
CA LEU A 296 -12.17 -8.18 8.43
C LEU A 296 -13.44 -7.74 7.69
N ALA A 297 -13.33 -7.27 6.45
CA ALA A 297 -14.51 -6.96 5.63
C ALA A 297 -15.27 -8.26 5.26
N VAL A 298 -14.54 -9.35 4.98
CA VAL A 298 -15.15 -10.68 4.79
C VAL A 298 -15.85 -11.14 6.07
N ALA A 299 -15.18 -11.02 7.23
CA ALA A 299 -15.73 -11.39 8.53
C ALA A 299 -16.97 -10.55 8.89
N ALA A 300 -17.03 -9.29 8.47
CA ALA A 300 -18.18 -8.40 8.61
C ALA A 300 -19.34 -8.74 7.66
N GLY A 301 -19.20 -9.74 6.79
CA GLY A 301 -20.23 -10.12 5.83
C GLY A 301 -20.35 -9.18 4.61
N CYS A 302 -19.33 -8.36 4.33
CA CYS A 302 -19.31 -7.51 3.14
C CYS A 302 -19.25 -8.36 1.87
N ARG A 303 -20.00 -7.99 0.85
CA ARG A 303 -19.82 -8.57 -0.50
C ARG A 303 -18.48 -8.12 -1.06
N MET A 304 -17.77 -9.05 -1.64
CA MET A 304 -16.42 -8.84 -2.18
C MET A 304 -16.42 -8.93 -3.70
N ALA A 305 -15.47 -8.25 -4.34
CA ALA A 305 -15.18 -8.39 -5.77
C ALA A 305 -13.69 -8.67 -5.97
N ASP A 306 -13.38 -9.55 -6.93
CA ASP A 306 -12.01 -9.73 -7.41
C ASP A 306 -11.73 -8.75 -8.54
N VAL A 307 -10.88 -7.77 -8.26
CA VAL A 307 -10.51 -6.69 -9.19
C VAL A 307 -8.99 -6.56 -9.22
N PRO A 308 -8.31 -7.29 -10.11
CA PRO A 308 -6.84 -7.27 -10.20
C PRO A 308 -6.27 -5.87 -10.39
N GLU A 309 -7.00 -4.99 -11.07
CA GLU A 309 -6.64 -3.59 -11.30
C GLU A 309 -6.62 -2.74 -10.00
N LEU A 310 -7.24 -3.24 -8.92
CA LEU A 310 -7.20 -2.62 -7.59
C LEU A 310 -6.23 -3.33 -6.62
N GLY A 311 -5.52 -4.34 -7.10
CA GLY A 311 -4.59 -5.15 -6.32
C GLY A 311 -5.15 -6.48 -5.84
N GLY A 312 -6.41 -6.84 -6.20
CA GLY A 312 -7.03 -8.13 -5.88
C GLY A 312 -8.43 -8.02 -5.30
N ARG A 313 -8.67 -8.74 -4.22
CA ARG A 313 -10.00 -8.84 -3.60
C ARG A 313 -10.31 -7.62 -2.73
N VAL A 314 -11.35 -6.88 -3.09
CA VAL A 314 -11.80 -5.65 -2.41
C VAL A 314 -13.26 -5.76 -1.99
N PRO A 315 -13.69 -5.10 -0.88
CA PRO A 315 -15.11 -5.01 -0.54
C PRO A 315 -15.86 -4.13 -1.53
N LEU A 316 -17.11 -4.45 -1.83
CA LEU A 316 -18.02 -3.57 -2.56
C LEU A 316 -18.46 -2.43 -1.64
N TYR A 317 -18.38 -1.20 -2.12
CA TYR A 317 -18.77 0.00 -1.38
C TYR A 317 -19.40 1.06 -2.29
N GLY A 318 -20.27 1.87 -1.71
CA GLY A 318 -20.95 2.96 -2.39
C GLY A 318 -20.18 4.29 -2.38
N PRO A 319 -20.78 5.35 -2.96
CA PRO A 319 -20.14 6.66 -3.07
C PRO A 319 -19.75 7.31 -1.72
N ASN A 320 -20.40 6.90 -0.63
CA ASN A 320 -20.13 7.35 0.74
C ASN A 320 -19.16 6.43 1.50
N MET A 321 -18.53 5.49 0.81
CA MET A 321 -17.61 4.48 1.39
C MET A 321 -18.31 3.47 2.31
N GLU A 322 -19.64 3.41 2.38
CA GLU A 322 -20.40 2.37 3.06
C GLU A 322 -20.41 1.09 2.22
N THR A 323 -20.24 -0.05 2.88
CA THR A 323 -20.23 -1.37 2.25
C THR A 323 -21.64 -1.93 2.12
N THR A 324 -21.76 -3.16 1.59
CA THR A 324 -23.02 -3.92 1.58
C THR A 324 -23.45 -4.43 2.96
N ALA A 325 -22.61 -4.31 3.98
CA ALA A 325 -22.96 -4.56 5.38
C ALA A 325 -23.30 -3.23 6.05
N LYS A 326 -24.57 -3.04 6.41
CA LYS A 326 -25.08 -1.77 6.96
C LYS A 326 -24.29 -1.32 8.20
N GLY A 327 -23.82 -0.06 8.18
CA GLY A 327 -23.02 0.52 9.26
C GLY A 327 -21.54 0.13 9.21
N VAL A 328 -21.11 -0.62 8.18
CA VAL A 328 -19.69 -0.90 7.92
C VAL A 328 -19.20 -0.06 6.76
N PHE A 329 -18.16 0.71 7.01
CA PHE A 329 -17.50 1.59 6.05
C PHE A 329 -16.08 1.06 5.79
N VAL A 330 -15.52 1.45 4.63
CA VAL A 330 -14.14 1.12 4.26
C VAL A 330 -13.44 2.35 3.69
N ALA A 331 -12.13 2.48 3.92
CA ALA A 331 -11.33 3.54 3.31
C ALA A 331 -9.83 3.18 3.28
N GLY A 332 -9.10 3.77 2.34
CA GLY A 332 -7.68 3.51 2.14
C GLY A 332 -7.42 2.27 1.30
N ASN A 333 -6.24 1.69 1.43
CA ASN A 333 -5.78 0.64 0.52
C ASN A 333 -6.57 -0.69 0.59
N ILE A 334 -7.46 -0.86 1.54
CA ILE A 334 -8.45 -1.95 1.54
C ILE A 334 -9.41 -1.85 0.34
N THR A 335 -9.62 -0.65 -0.20
CA THR A 335 -10.51 -0.38 -1.35
C THR A 335 -9.80 -0.46 -2.70
N GLY A 336 -8.49 -0.63 -2.69
CA GLY A 336 -7.60 -0.64 -3.84
C GLY A 336 -6.29 0.07 -3.52
N ILE A 337 -5.20 -0.37 -4.15
CA ILE A 337 -3.85 0.12 -3.83
C ILE A 337 -3.60 1.49 -4.46
N GLU A 338 -3.64 2.51 -3.62
CA GLU A 338 -3.40 3.91 -3.99
C GLU A 338 -2.39 4.58 -3.02
N GLY A 339 -2.04 5.84 -3.27
CA GLY A 339 -1.10 6.58 -2.43
C GLY A 339 -1.72 7.10 -1.12
N ALA A 340 -0.87 7.51 -0.17
CA ALA A 340 -1.31 8.00 1.13
C ALA A 340 -2.21 9.24 1.06
N GLN A 341 -1.99 10.13 0.08
CA GLN A 341 -2.85 11.31 -0.14
C GLN A 341 -4.27 10.91 -0.55
N VAL A 342 -4.40 9.92 -1.44
CA VAL A 342 -5.69 9.38 -1.85
C VAL A 342 -6.37 8.68 -0.67
N ALA A 343 -5.63 7.89 0.11
CA ALA A 343 -6.16 7.23 1.30
C ALA A 343 -6.70 8.25 2.32
N ALA A 344 -6.00 9.38 2.53
CA ALA A 344 -6.46 10.47 3.39
C ALA A 344 -7.76 11.09 2.87
N ALA A 345 -7.86 11.36 1.56
CA ALA A 345 -9.06 11.90 0.93
C ALA A 345 -10.24 10.91 0.99
N GLN A 346 -10.00 9.60 0.80
CA GLN A 346 -11.02 8.57 1.02
C GLN A 346 -11.52 8.56 2.46
N GLY A 347 -10.60 8.72 3.44
CA GLY A 347 -10.96 8.85 4.85
C GLY A 347 -11.93 10.01 5.10
N LYS A 348 -11.72 11.16 4.43
CA LYS A 348 -12.66 12.29 4.52
C LYS A 348 -14.04 11.93 3.98
N VAL A 349 -14.10 11.29 2.80
CA VAL A 349 -15.38 10.83 2.24
C VAL A 349 -16.09 9.87 3.19
N ALA A 350 -15.36 8.90 3.76
CA ALA A 350 -15.91 7.95 4.74
C ALA A 350 -16.41 8.66 6.00
N GLY A 351 -15.65 9.64 6.53
CA GLY A 351 -16.03 10.41 7.71
C GLY A 351 -17.36 11.15 7.52
N TYR A 352 -17.52 11.81 6.39
CA TYR A 352 -18.80 12.48 6.05
C TYR A 352 -19.91 11.47 5.75
N GLY A 353 -19.61 10.33 5.12
CA GLY A 353 -20.58 9.25 4.94
C GLY A 353 -21.08 8.67 6.28
N ILE A 354 -20.19 8.48 7.23
CA ILE A 354 -20.51 8.04 8.60
C ILE A 354 -21.41 9.06 9.31
N LEU A 355 -21.11 10.36 9.22
CA LEU A 355 -21.93 11.42 9.81
C LEU A 355 -23.34 11.46 9.19
N ALA A 356 -23.45 11.31 7.87
CA ALA A 356 -24.75 11.25 7.19
C ALA A 356 -25.55 10.02 7.64
N GLY A 357 -24.93 8.85 7.67
CA GLY A 357 -25.57 7.63 8.18
C GLY A 357 -25.91 7.68 9.68
N ALA A 358 -25.27 8.58 10.45
CA ALA A 358 -25.59 8.87 11.85
C ALA A 358 -26.68 9.93 12.04
N GLY A 359 -27.20 10.50 10.95
CA GLY A 359 -28.17 11.60 11.03
C GLY A 359 -27.56 12.91 11.55
N ARG A 360 -26.23 13.07 11.48
CA ARG A 360 -25.49 14.27 11.90
C ARG A 360 -25.25 15.25 10.76
N LEU A 361 -25.53 14.85 9.53
CA LEU A 361 -25.50 15.70 8.33
C LEU A 361 -26.82 15.56 7.57
N ALA A 362 -27.22 16.63 6.92
CA ALA A 362 -28.37 16.60 6.00
C ALA A 362 -28.06 15.68 4.80
N PRO A 363 -29.07 15.05 4.21
CA PRO A 363 -28.93 14.39 2.91
C PRO A 363 -28.35 15.39 1.89
N ASN A 364 -27.34 14.98 1.12
CA ASN A 364 -26.65 15.82 0.14
C ASN A 364 -25.96 17.08 0.71
N ASP A 365 -25.48 17.01 1.94
CA ASP A 365 -24.69 18.10 2.54
C ASP A 365 -23.51 18.48 1.61
N PRO A 366 -23.26 19.77 1.35
CA PRO A 366 -22.19 20.24 0.48
C PRO A 366 -20.80 19.70 0.87
N ALA A 367 -20.54 19.43 2.15
CA ALA A 367 -19.29 18.86 2.62
C ALA A 367 -19.02 17.45 2.06
N GLN A 368 -20.05 16.62 1.87
CA GLN A 368 -19.90 15.30 1.23
C GLN A 368 -19.50 15.44 -0.23
N THR A 369 -20.15 16.36 -0.96
CA THR A 369 -19.84 16.61 -2.36
C THR A 369 -18.42 17.16 -2.51
N ALA A 370 -18.04 18.13 -1.70
CA ALA A 370 -16.69 18.69 -1.68
C ALA A 370 -15.62 17.64 -1.37
N ALA A 371 -15.89 16.72 -0.44
CA ALA A 371 -14.95 15.63 -0.12
C ALA A 371 -14.78 14.65 -1.29
N ARG A 372 -15.85 14.32 -2.01
CA ARG A 372 -15.78 13.46 -3.21
C ARG A 372 -15.04 14.15 -4.36
N GLU A 373 -15.27 15.43 -4.57
CA GLU A 373 -14.53 16.23 -5.55
C GLU A 373 -13.05 16.37 -5.20
N GLU A 374 -12.73 16.55 -3.91
CA GLU A 374 -11.36 16.53 -3.43
C GLU A 374 -10.69 15.18 -3.71
N LEU A 375 -11.36 14.06 -3.39
CA LEU A 375 -10.85 12.72 -3.69
C LEU A 375 -10.58 12.56 -5.20
N ALA A 376 -11.50 12.97 -6.05
CA ALA A 376 -11.33 12.90 -7.50
C ALA A 376 -10.12 13.72 -7.98
N ARG A 377 -9.96 14.95 -7.47
CA ARG A 377 -8.79 15.80 -7.77
C ARG A 377 -7.48 15.20 -7.30
N VAL A 378 -7.42 14.72 -6.06
CA VAL A 378 -6.21 14.13 -5.47
C VAL A 378 -5.82 12.86 -6.24
N ARG A 379 -6.79 12.02 -6.61
CA ARG A 379 -6.56 10.81 -7.39
C ARG A 379 -6.04 11.13 -8.79
N ALA A 380 -6.63 12.10 -9.48
CA ALA A 380 -6.19 12.52 -10.82
C ALA A 380 -4.77 13.11 -10.79
N GLY A 381 -4.44 13.87 -9.74
CA GLY A 381 -3.11 14.49 -9.55
C GLY A 381 -2.07 13.59 -8.89
N SER A 382 -2.41 12.35 -8.50
CA SER A 382 -1.46 11.47 -7.83
C SER A 382 -0.30 11.10 -8.75
N PRO A 383 0.95 11.40 -8.37
CA PRO A 383 2.12 11.09 -9.18
C PRO A 383 2.46 9.59 -9.14
N ILE A 384 2.03 8.88 -8.09
CA ILE A 384 2.34 7.46 -7.89
C ILE A 384 1.11 6.63 -8.23
N ARG A 385 1.24 5.75 -9.22
CA ARG A 385 0.21 4.78 -9.61
C ARG A 385 0.75 3.38 -9.41
N PHE A 386 0.21 2.66 -8.43
CA PHE A 386 0.61 1.27 -8.16
C PHE A 386 0.07 0.28 -9.19
N HIS A 387 -1.10 0.58 -9.74
CA HIS A 387 -1.71 -0.20 -10.83
C HIS A 387 -2.02 0.69 -12.02
N PRO A 388 -1.52 0.34 -13.22
CA PRO A 388 -1.67 1.17 -14.42
C PRO A 388 -3.14 1.34 -14.85
N ARG A 389 -3.98 0.35 -14.61
CA ARG A 389 -5.42 0.35 -14.97
C ARG A 389 -6.34 0.56 -13.77
N LEU A 390 -5.90 1.37 -12.80
CA LEU A 390 -6.69 1.67 -11.59
C LEU A 390 -8.10 2.22 -11.91
N SER A 391 -8.20 3.10 -12.91
CA SER A 391 -9.49 3.67 -13.37
C SER A 391 -10.47 2.60 -13.83
N ASP A 392 -9.98 1.59 -14.56
CA ASP A 392 -10.80 0.48 -15.05
C ASP A 392 -11.31 -0.36 -13.87
N GLY A 393 -10.44 -0.59 -12.88
CA GLY A 393 -10.80 -1.29 -11.65
C GLY A 393 -11.89 -0.57 -10.86
N LEU A 394 -11.77 0.75 -10.69
CA LEU A 394 -12.78 1.57 -10.02
C LEU A 394 -14.11 1.57 -10.78
N GLN A 395 -14.08 1.61 -12.12
CA GLN A 395 -15.28 1.50 -12.94
C GLN A 395 -15.97 0.13 -12.78
N LYS A 396 -15.19 -0.96 -12.81
CA LYS A 396 -15.71 -2.32 -12.56
C LYS A 396 -16.37 -2.42 -11.19
N LEU A 397 -15.73 -1.87 -10.16
CA LEU A 397 -16.28 -1.85 -8.80
C LEU A 397 -17.59 -1.07 -8.73
N GLY A 398 -17.64 0.11 -9.35
CA GLY A 398 -18.85 0.94 -9.42
C GLY A 398 -20.02 0.25 -10.14
N GLN A 399 -19.73 -0.52 -11.20
CA GLN A 399 -20.73 -1.32 -11.90
C GLN A 399 -21.24 -2.51 -11.08
N ALA A 400 -20.38 -3.11 -10.26
CA ALA A 400 -20.72 -4.21 -9.38
C ALA A 400 -21.45 -3.76 -8.11
N TRP A 401 -21.35 -2.49 -7.74
CA TRP A 401 -22.07 -1.92 -6.61
C TRP A 401 -23.57 -1.90 -6.88
N GLN A 402 -24.34 -2.50 -5.97
CA GLN A 402 -25.79 -2.37 -5.91
C GLN A 402 -26.17 -1.96 -4.48
N PRO A 403 -26.95 -0.88 -4.32
CA PRO A 403 -27.45 -0.48 -3.02
C PRO A 403 -28.20 -1.62 -2.34
N LEU A 404 -28.19 -1.68 -1.03
CA LEU A 404 -29.02 -2.60 -0.26
C LEU A 404 -30.49 -2.37 -0.63
N ALA A 405 -31.24 -3.46 -0.85
CA ALA A 405 -32.66 -3.38 -1.16
C ALA A 405 -33.40 -2.66 -0.01
N GLY A 406 -33.89 -1.45 -0.26
CA GLY A 406 -34.59 -0.60 0.73
C GLY A 406 -34.09 0.84 0.84
N GLU A 407 -32.94 1.19 0.27
CA GLU A 407 -32.47 2.57 0.16
C GLU A 407 -32.77 3.08 -1.27
N SER A 408 -33.94 3.70 -1.45
CA SER A 408 -34.19 4.54 -2.63
C SER A 408 -33.34 5.79 -2.50
N THR A 409 -32.58 6.09 -3.54
CA THR A 409 -31.75 7.28 -3.81
C THR A 409 -32.35 8.59 -3.37
#